data_b3c08fd2fd0ddf3847540a3b3a6d5f19
#
_entry.id   b3c08fd2fd0ddf3847540a3b3a6d5f19
#
_cell.length_a   1.000
_cell.length_b   1.000
_cell.length_c   1.000
_cell.angle_alpha   90.00
_cell.angle_beta   90.00
_cell.angle_gamma   90.00
#
_symmetry.space_group_name_H-M   'P 1'
#
loop_
_entity.id
_entity.type
_entity.pdbx_description
1 polymer ?
#
loop_
_entity_poly.entity_id
_entity_poly.type
_entity_poly.pdbx_seq_one_letter_code
_entity_poly.pdbx_strand_id
1 'polypeptide(L)'
;TVSARVNFGVATIDKSTQFRMMSQEQYLTVAKEAWVNAGNSLANFPYQDNDYNTYSTTDTDWSKEYLGVGTNLYADLSLTSGTEKTSNYVTGSYYQTNNTVKGDSQQRFSFRTRNPFDFTKWLKLNAQLSASYNTNDLFPLYRGFLETLPILEPYMSDGSFRLYNKVYSSGGWVMQKFTKNEVPSREADTNKQRSVVTSANFSLEAKIIDGLK
;
A
#
# COMPACT_ATOMS: atom_id res chain seq x y z
N THR A 1 -35.94 7.86 7.45
CA THR A 1 -35.41 6.76 6.63
C THR A 1 -34.05 6.37 7.19
N VAL A 2 -33.82 5.05 7.28
CA VAL A 2 -32.50 4.46 7.61
C VAL A 2 -32.01 3.73 6.38
N SER A 3 -30.76 3.94 6.01
CA SER A 3 -30.11 3.23 4.91
C SER A 3 -28.77 2.68 5.36
N ALA A 4 -28.46 1.46 4.98
CA ALA A 4 -27.18 0.82 5.21
C ALA A 4 -26.63 0.29 3.89
N ARG A 5 -25.33 0.41 3.69
CA ARG A 5 -24.62 -0.09 2.52
C ARG A 5 -23.32 -0.74 2.95
N VAL A 6 -23.02 -1.86 2.34
CA VAL A 6 -21.72 -2.53 2.47
C VAL A 6 -21.22 -2.90 1.08
N ASN A 7 -19.99 -2.55 0.78
CA ASN A 7 -19.30 -2.92 -0.46
C ASN A 7 -17.98 -3.60 -0.11
N PHE A 8 -17.72 -4.71 -0.75
CA PHE A 8 -16.44 -5.41 -0.68
C PHE A 8 -15.85 -5.53 -2.08
N GLY A 9 -14.57 -5.32 -2.19
CA GLY A 9 -13.85 -5.44 -3.45
C GLY A 9 -12.50 -6.13 -3.27
N VAL A 10 -12.03 -6.71 -4.37
CA VAL A 10 -10.72 -7.34 -4.48
C VAL A 10 -9.98 -6.67 -5.62
N ALA A 11 -8.73 -6.32 -5.39
CA ALA A 11 -7.84 -5.74 -6.39
C ALA A 11 -6.68 -6.70 -6.68
N THR A 12 -6.43 -6.95 -7.95
CA THR A 12 -5.28 -7.72 -8.40
C THR A 12 -4.46 -6.89 -9.37
N ILE A 13 -3.16 -7.16 -9.42
CA ILE A 13 -2.29 -6.50 -10.39
C ILE A 13 -2.46 -7.18 -11.75
N ASP A 14 -2.66 -6.41 -12.79
CA ASP A 14 -2.72 -6.93 -14.15
C ASP A 14 -1.31 -7.41 -14.57
N LYS A 15 -1.20 -8.72 -14.75
CA LYS A 15 0.06 -9.37 -15.14
C LYS A 15 0.56 -8.91 -16.52
N SER A 16 -0.30 -8.39 -17.39
CA SER A 16 0.08 -7.90 -18.73
C SER A 16 0.87 -6.59 -18.66
N THR A 17 0.70 -5.83 -17.57
CA THR A 17 1.37 -4.54 -17.32
C THR A 17 2.61 -4.66 -16.42
N GLN A 18 2.86 -5.84 -15.85
CA GLN A 18 4.05 -6.07 -15.03
C GLN A 18 5.30 -6.23 -15.88
N PHE A 19 6.41 -5.65 -15.41
CA PHE A 19 7.72 -5.96 -15.95
C PHE A 19 8.03 -7.44 -15.74
N ARG A 20 8.42 -8.13 -16.81
CA ARG A 20 8.93 -9.51 -16.72
C ARG A 20 10.36 -9.46 -16.17
N MET A 21 10.53 -9.99 -14.98
CA MET A 21 11.85 -10.19 -14.39
C MET A 21 12.54 -11.36 -15.08
N MET A 22 13.88 -11.31 -15.13
CA MET A 22 14.66 -12.45 -15.57
C MET A 22 14.49 -13.62 -14.60
N SER A 23 14.42 -14.85 -15.15
CA SER A 23 14.59 -16.06 -14.34
C SER A 23 16.05 -16.19 -13.88
N GLN A 24 16.28 -17.03 -12.90
CA GLN A 24 17.61 -17.39 -12.42
C GLN A 24 18.52 -17.84 -13.59
N GLU A 25 18.04 -18.72 -14.46
CA GLU A 25 18.81 -19.24 -15.62
C GLU A 25 19.20 -18.12 -16.58
N GLN A 26 18.23 -17.25 -16.95
CA GLN A 26 18.49 -16.10 -17.82
C GLN A 26 19.52 -15.16 -17.21
N TYR A 27 19.37 -14.86 -15.91
CA TYR A 27 20.29 -13.96 -15.20
C TYR A 27 21.71 -14.55 -15.17
N LEU A 28 21.87 -15.82 -14.76
CA LEU A 28 23.20 -16.44 -14.66
C LEU A 28 23.86 -16.58 -16.03
N THR A 29 23.11 -16.84 -17.10
CA THR A 29 23.65 -16.88 -18.46
C THR A 29 24.26 -15.53 -18.84
N VAL A 30 23.48 -14.45 -18.75
CA VAL A 30 23.93 -13.10 -19.09
C VAL A 30 25.07 -12.65 -18.18
N ALA A 31 24.99 -12.93 -16.88
CA ALA A 31 26.02 -12.56 -15.92
C ALA A 31 27.37 -13.28 -16.17
N LYS A 32 27.34 -14.58 -16.53
CA LYS A 32 28.55 -15.33 -16.89
C LYS A 32 29.16 -14.84 -18.20
N GLU A 33 28.33 -14.57 -19.20
CA GLU A 33 28.82 -14.00 -20.48
C GLU A 33 29.48 -12.62 -20.24
N ALA A 34 28.82 -11.75 -19.50
CA ALA A 34 29.40 -10.43 -19.16
C ALA A 34 30.72 -10.56 -18.38
N TRP A 35 30.81 -11.52 -17.46
CA TRP A 35 32.00 -11.78 -16.67
C TRP A 35 33.19 -12.21 -17.54
N VAL A 36 32.95 -13.15 -18.48
CA VAL A 36 33.98 -13.63 -19.42
C VAL A 36 34.38 -12.53 -20.40
N ASN A 37 33.43 -11.76 -20.94
CA ASN A 37 33.68 -10.68 -21.86
C ASN A 37 34.51 -9.54 -21.20
N ALA A 38 34.43 -9.41 -19.89
CA ALA A 38 35.29 -8.50 -19.09
C ALA A 38 36.72 -9.06 -18.87
N GLY A 39 37.06 -10.24 -19.44
CA GLY A 39 38.39 -10.86 -19.32
C GLY A 39 38.59 -11.70 -18.06
N ASN A 40 37.54 -11.98 -17.33
CA ASN A 40 37.61 -12.75 -16.07
C ASN A 40 37.45 -14.26 -16.31
N SER A 41 38.10 -15.06 -15.46
CA SER A 41 37.91 -16.51 -15.44
C SER A 41 36.60 -16.90 -14.75
N LEU A 42 35.87 -17.89 -15.31
CA LEU A 42 34.68 -18.45 -14.66
C LEU A 42 34.97 -19.08 -13.29
N ALA A 43 36.22 -19.53 -13.05
CA ALA A 43 36.63 -20.02 -11.73
C ALA A 43 36.49 -18.96 -10.63
N ASN A 44 36.50 -17.69 -11.01
CA ASN A 44 36.35 -16.55 -10.10
C ASN A 44 34.96 -15.90 -10.17
N PHE A 45 33.98 -16.55 -10.80
CA PHE A 45 32.62 -16.03 -10.92
C PHE A 45 32.01 -15.83 -9.52
N PRO A 46 31.40 -14.65 -9.23
CA PRO A 46 30.94 -14.34 -7.86
C PRO A 46 29.82 -15.21 -7.33
N TYR A 47 28.95 -15.66 -8.22
CA TYR A 47 27.73 -16.39 -7.85
C TYR A 47 27.89 -17.88 -8.09
N GLN A 48 28.78 -18.51 -7.30
CA GLN A 48 28.95 -19.97 -7.25
C GLN A 48 28.25 -20.51 -6.02
N ASP A 49 27.71 -21.73 -6.13
CA ASP A 49 27.08 -22.42 -5.02
C ASP A 49 28.08 -22.65 -3.89
N ASN A 50 27.58 -22.49 -2.67
CA ASN A 50 28.39 -22.63 -1.46
C ASN A 50 27.50 -23.08 -0.30
N ASP A 51 28.09 -23.21 0.89
CA ASP A 51 27.40 -23.63 2.13
C ASP A 51 26.32 -22.62 2.62
N TYR A 52 26.25 -21.43 2.05
CA TYR A 52 25.32 -20.38 2.43
C TYR A 52 24.30 -20.04 1.34
N ASN A 53 24.66 -20.13 0.06
CA ASN A 53 23.81 -19.79 -1.07
C ASN A 53 23.84 -20.90 -2.15
N THR A 54 22.66 -21.24 -2.67
CA THR A 54 22.46 -22.16 -3.82
C THR A 54 22.02 -21.37 -5.04
N TYR A 55 22.92 -20.56 -5.60
CA TYR A 55 22.64 -19.67 -6.73
C TYR A 55 22.16 -20.38 -7.98
N SER A 56 22.62 -21.63 -8.20
CA SER A 56 22.28 -22.42 -9.39
C SER A 56 20.84 -22.95 -9.40
N THR A 57 20.17 -22.98 -8.26
CA THR A 57 18.81 -23.52 -8.11
C THR A 57 17.80 -22.54 -7.54
N THR A 58 18.28 -21.41 -6.99
CA THR A 58 17.40 -20.37 -6.45
C THR A 58 16.82 -19.52 -7.56
N ASP A 59 15.50 -19.50 -7.70
CA ASP A 59 14.76 -18.64 -8.64
C ASP A 59 13.63 -17.90 -7.92
N THR A 60 13.97 -16.75 -7.34
CA THR A 60 13.06 -15.96 -6.54
C THR A 60 12.28 -14.96 -7.41
N ASP A 61 10.98 -15.09 -7.43
CA ASP A 61 10.08 -14.07 -7.98
C ASP A 61 9.87 -12.96 -6.95
N TRP A 62 10.75 -11.99 -6.96
CA TRP A 62 10.70 -10.86 -6.04
C TRP A 62 9.41 -10.05 -6.13
N SER A 63 8.72 -10.07 -7.28
CA SER A 63 7.43 -9.41 -7.38
C SER A 63 6.40 -9.99 -6.42
N LYS A 64 6.40 -11.31 -6.20
CA LYS A 64 5.50 -11.99 -5.26
C LYS A 64 5.83 -11.70 -3.80
N GLU A 65 7.08 -11.34 -3.49
CA GLU A 65 7.46 -10.97 -2.13
C GLU A 65 6.88 -9.61 -1.73
N TYR A 66 6.75 -8.69 -2.69
CA TYR A 66 6.28 -7.33 -2.42
C TYR A 66 4.82 -7.09 -2.81
N LEU A 67 4.32 -7.84 -3.77
CA LEU A 67 2.99 -7.64 -4.33
C LEU A 67 2.05 -8.79 -3.97
N GLY A 68 0.78 -8.47 -3.84
CA GLY A 68 -0.25 -9.43 -3.48
C GLY A 68 -1.63 -9.02 -3.98
N VAL A 69 -2.65 -9.62 -3.38
CA VAL A 69 -4.04 -9.28 -3.64
C VAL A 69 -4.47 -8.21 -2.65
N GLY A 70 -4.96 -7.10 -3.17
CA GLY A 70 -5.56 -6.04 -2.37
C GLY A 70 -7.03 -6.34 -2.06
N THR A 71 -7.52 -5.78 -0.98
CA THR A 71 -8.94 -5.85 -0.59
C THR A 71 -9.43 -4.48 -0.16
N ASN A 72 -10.69 -4.18 -0.41
CA ASN A 72 -11.34 -3.00 0.14
C ASN A 72 -12.69 -3.36 0.74
N LEU A 73 -13.03 -2.69 1.82
CA LEU A 73 -14.30 -2.75 2.50
C LEU A 73 -14.79 -1.32 2.72
N TYR A 74 -16.01 -1.06 2.29
CA TYR A 74 -16.72 0.18 2.60
C TYR A 74 -18.06 -0.17 3.23
N ALA A 75 -18.35 0.42 4.37
CA ALA A 75 -19.64 0.31 5.03
C ALA A 75 -20.13 1.71 5.42
N ASP A 76 -21.39 2.02 5.14
CA ASP A 76 -22.04 3.23 5.61
C ASP A 76 -23.42 2.96 6.19
N LEU A 77 -23.76 3.76 7.19
CA LEU A 77 -25.07 3.85 7.79
C LEU A 77 -25.52 5.30 7.75
N SER A 78 -26.69 5.55 7.19
CA SER A 78 -27.27 6.89 7.15
C SER A 78 -28.69 6.95 7.70
N LEU A 79 -28.99 8.02 8.39
CA LEU A 79 -30.27 8.34 8.95
C LEU A 79 -30.77 9.67 8.39
N THR A 80 -31.94 9.67 7.81
CA THR A 80 -32.65 10.90 7.42
C THR A 80 -33.95 10.99 8.19
N SER A 81 -34.13 12.08 8.91
CA SER A 81 -35.37 12.41 9.61
C SER A 81 -35.68 13.90 9.38
N GLY A 82 -36.96 14.25 9.43
CA GLY A 82 -37.35 15.65 9.22
C GLY A 82 -38.81 15.89 9.55
N THR A 83 -39.10 17.16 9.68
CA THR A 83 -40.44 17.76 9.77
C THR A 83 -40.59 18.78 8.64
N GLU A 84 -41.71 19.48 8.57
CA GLU A 84 -41.91 20.55 7.59
C GLU A 84 -40.88 21.69 7.69
N LYS A 85 -40.25 21.87 8.89
CA LYS A 85 -39.30 22.98 9.17
C LYS A 85 -37.86 22.51 9.31
N THR A 86 -37.59 21.24 9.45
CA THR A 86 -36.26 20.69 9.71
C THR A 86 -36.04 19.43 8.91
N SER A 87 -34.84 19.26 8.41
CA SER A 87 -34.41 17.99 7.83
C SER A 87 -33.04 17.65 8.40
N ASN A 88 -32.92 16.50 9.02
CA ASN A 88 -31.67 16.04 9.62
C ASN A 88 -31.13 14.87 8.82
N TYR A 89 -29.88 14.97 8.42
CA TYR A 89 -29.14 13.89 7.80
C TYR A 89 -27.89 13.61 8.63
N VAL A 90 -27.75 12.35 9.03
CA VAL A 90 -26.57 11.88 9.79
C VAL A 90 -26.06 10.65 9.08
N THR A 91 -24.75 10.58 8.85
CA THR A 91 -24.11 9.38 8.30
C THR A 91 -22.82 9.07 9.02
N GLY A 92 -22.57 7.80 9.26
CA GLY A 92 -21.33 7.23 9.68
C GLY A 92 -20.83 6.27 8.64
N SER A 93 -19.53 6.28 8.32
CA SER A 93 -18.94 5.37 7.37
C SER A 93 -17.59 4.85 7.84
N TYR A 94 -17.31 3.63 7.44
CA TYR A 94 -16.02 2.96 7.61
C TYR A 94 -15.49 2.56 6.25
N TYR A 95 -14.22 2.84 6.02
CA TYR A 95 -13.47 2.41 4.84
C TYR A 95 -12.18 1.75 5.30
N GLN A 96 -11.90 0.59 4.73
CA GLN A 96 -10.63 -0.11 4.90
C GLN A 96 -10.15 -0.59 3.54
N THR A 97 -8.86 -0.41 3.27
CA THR A 97 -8.19 -1.03 2.12
C THR A 97 -6.86 -1.61 2.56
N ASN A 98 -6.57 -2.80 2.06
CA ASN A 98 -5.23 -3.36 2.01
C ASN A 98 -4.81 -3.30 0.56
N ASN A 99 -3.73 -2.61 0.27
CA ASN A 99 -3.28 -2.40 -1.10
C ASN A 99 -2.63 -3.67 -1.70
N THR A 100 -2.40 -3.66 -3.00
CA THR A 100 -1.66 -4.74 -3.67
C THR A 100 -0.17 -4.76 -3.30
N VAL A 101 0.36 -3.67 -2.78
CA VAL A 101 1.68 -3.65 -2.14
C VAL A 101 1.50 -4.18 -0.72
N LYS A 102 2.18 -5.28 -0.39
CA LYS A 102 2.10 -5.90 0.93
C LYS A 102 2.61 -4.93 2.01
N GLY A 103 1.85 -4.78 3.08
CA GLY A 103 2.14 -3.85 4.18
C GLY A 103 1.45 -2.49 4.07
N ASP A 104 0.99 -2.10 2.87
CA ASP A 104 0.21 -0.88 2.71
C ASP A 104 -1.24 -1.09 3.09
N SER A 105 -1.75 -0.29 4.01
CA SER A 105 -3.16 -0.29 4.38
C SER A 105 -3.66 1.10 4.74
N GLN A 106 -4.95 1.31 4.57
CA GLN A 106 -5.63 2.52 5.00
C GLN A 106 -6.93 2.16 5.69
N GLN A 107 -7.22 2.85 6.79
CA GLN A 107 -8.50 2.82 7.48
C GLN A 107 -9.02 4.24 7.67
N ARG A 108 -10.32 4.44 7.46
CA ARG A 108 -10.96 5.72 7.68
C ARG A 108 -12.33 5.54 8.30
N PHE A 109 -12.53 6.18 9.42
CA PHE A 109 -13.85 6.41 10.02
C PHE A 109 -14.30 7.82 9.67
N SER A 110 -15.53 7.99 9.23
CA SER A 110 -16.07 9.29 8.91
C SER A 110 -17.45 9.46 9.53
N PHE A 111 -17.71 10.65 10.01
CA PHE A 111 -19.01 11.09 10.49
C PHE A 111 -19.39 12.38 9.82
N ARG A 112 -20.64 12.50 9.39
CA ARG A 112 -21.16 13.74 8.82
C ARG A 112 -22.59 13.94 9.27
N THR A 113 -22.92 15.19 9.61
CA THR A 113 -24.28 15.61 9.83
C THR A 113 -24.58 16.86 9.05
N ARG A 114 -25.80 16.96 8.55
CA ARG A 114 -26.33 18.13 7.86
C ARG A 114 -27.71 18.42 8.37
N ASN A 115 -27.88 19.61 8.91
CA ASN A 115 -29.09 20.05 9.60
C ASN A 115 -29.54 21.41 9.05
N PRO A 116 -30.37 21.48 8.04
CA PRO A 116 -31.07 22.69 7.65
C PRO A 116 -32.21 22.98 8.60
N PHE A 117 -32.34 24.25 9.00
CA PHE A 117 -33.39 24.76 9.86
C PHE A 117 -34.07 25.92 9.18
N ASP A 118 -35.36 25.81 8.96
CA ASP A 118 -36.22 26.89 8.48
C ASP A 118 -36.81 27.61 9.69
N PHE A 119 -36.15 28.68 10.18
CA PHE A 119 -36.65 29.48 11.32
C PHE A 119 -37.95 30.18 10.97
N THR A 120 -37.99 30.75 9.77
CA THR A 120 -39.15 31.42 9.20
C THR A 120 -39.20 31.19 7.68
N LYS A 121 -40.25 31.68 7.02
CA LYS A 121 -40.35 31.60 5.54
C LYS A 121 -39.26 32.41 4.82
N TRP A 122 -38.62 33.35 5.52
CA TRP A 122 -37.62 34.24 4.99
C TRP A 122 -36.20 33.97 5.54
N LEU A 123 -36.03 33.13 6.60
CA LEU A 123 -34.74 32.92 7.26
C LEU A 123 -34.47 31.41 7.40
N LYS A 124 -33.38 30.96 6.80
CA LYS A 124 -32.88 29.56 6.81
C LYS A 124 -31.45 29.53 7.34
N LEU A 125 -31.15 28.55 8.17
CA LEU A 125 -29.80 28.19 8.60
C LEU A 125 -29.46 26.78 8.04
N ASN A 126 -28.33 26.68 7.39
CA ASN A 126 -27.75 25.37 7.09
C ASN A 126 -26.51 25.14 7.96
N ALA A 127 -26.53 24.09 8.75
CA ALA A 127 -25.40 23.66 9.55
C ALA A 127 -24.92 22.29 9.05
N GLN A 128 -23.64 22.21 8.74
CA GLN A 128 -23.01 20.96 8.35
C GLN A 128 -21.73 20.77 9.17
N LEU A 129 -21.63 19.60 9.81
CA LEU A 129 -20.45 19.18 10.53
C LEU A 129 -19.93 17.88 9.93
N SER A 130 -18.64 17.75 9.83
CA SER A 130 -17.99 16.48 9.48
C SER A 130 -16.71 16.26 10.26
N ALA A 131 -16.44 15.01 10.56
CA ALA A 131 -15.21 14.57 11.18
C ALA A 131 -14.75 13.27 10.51
N SER A 132 -13.46 13.13 10.32
CA SER A 132 -12.87 11.87 9.89
C SER A 132 -11.57 11.58 10.64
N TYR A 133 -11.38 10.32 10.95
CA TYR A 133 -10.14 9.78 11.49
C TYR A 133 -9.55 8.79 10.48
N ASN A 134 -8.33 9.06 10.05
CA ASN A 134 -7.61 8.24 9.08
C ASN A 134 -6.37 7.64 9.73
N THR A 135 -6.11 6.39 9.42
CA THR A 135 -4.84 5.71 9.73
C THR A 135 -4.33 5.10 8.44
N ASN A 136 -3.09 5.39 8.09
CA ASN A 136 -2.40 4.80 6.94
C ASN A 136 -1.16 4.10 7.47
N ASP A 137 -0.98 2.84 7.10
CA ASP A 137 0.28 2.13 7.18
C ASP A 137 0.88 2.17 5.76
N LEU A 138 2.06 2.76 5.63
CA LEU A 138 2.70 2.98 4.34
C LEU A 138 3.99 2.19 4.29
N PHE A 139 4.08 1.27 3.36
CA PHE A 139 5.34 0.64 3.01
C PHE A 139 5.84 1.27 1.71
N PRO A 140 6.93 2.05 1.76
CA PRO A 140 7.48 2.63 0.54
C PRO A 140 7.97 1.52 -0.37
N LEU A 141 7.31 1.36 -1.51
CA LEU A 141 7.77 0.45 -2.54
C LEU A 141 8.95 1.09 -3.26
N TYR A 142 10.15 0.83 -2.76
CA TYR A 142 11.37 1.24 -3.43
C TYR A 142 11.61 0.38 -4.67
N ARG A 143 12.46 0.85 -5.57
CA ARG A 143 12.91 0.09 -6.74
C ARG A 143 13.63 -1.22 -6.39
N GLY A 144 13.88 -1.48 -5.11
CA GLY A 144 14.65 -2.60 -4.61
C GLY A 144 14.23 -3.95 -5.18
N PHE A 145 12.91 -4.20 -5.25
CA PHE A 145 12.44 -5.48 -5.80
C PHE A 145 12.72 -5.66 -7.31
N LEU A 146 12.77 -4.56 -8.10
CA LEU A 146 13.12 -4.60 -9.53
C LEU A 146 14.62 -4.76 -9.75
N GLU A 147 15.45 -4.39 -8.78
CA GLU A 147 16.90 -4.42 -8.84
C GLU A 147 17.49 -5.65 -8.13
N THR A 148 16.65 -6.42 -7.44
CA THR A 148 17.10 -7.60 -6.70
C THR A 148 17.23 -8.79 -7.64
N LEU A 149 18.32 -9.53 -7.48
CA LEU A 149 18.66 -10.65 -8.37
C LEU A 149 17.78 -11.86 -8.08
N PRO A 150 17.29 -12.57 -9.10
CA PRO A 150 16.45 -13.76 -8.93
C PRO A 150 17.17 -14.93 -8.23
N ILE A 151 18.50 -14.92 -8.25
CA ILE A 151 19.37 -15.92 -7.61
C ILE A 151 19.52 -15.73 -6.09
N LEU A 152 18.82 -14.78 -5.50
CA LEU A 152 18.87 -14.46 -4.07
C LEU A 152 17.53 -14.75 -3.41
N GLU A 153 17.57 -15.29 -2.20
CA GLU A 153 16.39 -15.61 -1.40
C GLU A 153 16.15 -14.55 -0.31
N PRO A 154 14.89 -14.21 0.00
CA PRO A 154 14.59 -13.27 1.08
C PRO A 154 14.79 -13.88 2.48
N TYR A 155 14.73 -15.22 2.59
CA TYR A 155 14.78 -15.95 3.86
C TYR A 155 15.88 -17.00 3.87
N MET A 156 16.34 -17.34 5.05
CA MET A 156 17.16 -18.51 5.33
C MET A 156 16.28 -19.76 5.46
N SER A 157 16.89 -20.94 5.46
CA SER A 157 16.17 -22.23 5.61
C SER A 157 15.43 -22.38 6.94
N ASP A 158 15.83 -21.65 7.98
CA ASP A 158 15.17 -21.60 9.29
C ASP A 158 14.02 -20.58 9.34
N GLY A 159 13.72 -19.88 8.23
CA GLY A 159 12.69 -18.84 8.11
C GLY A 159 13.14 -17.45 8.58
N SER A 160 14.35 -17.29 9.06
CA SER A 160 14.90 -15.97 9.38
C SER A 160 15.22 -15.18 8.11
N PHE A 161 15.29 -13.84 8.24
CA PHE A 161 15.63 -12.99 7.10
C PHE A 161 17.07 -13.17 6.65
N ARG A 162 17.26 -13.27 5.34
CA ARG A 162 18.60 -13.27 4.74
C ARG A 162 19.14 -11.84 4.65
N LEU A 163 20.07 -11.53 5.52
CA LEU A 163 20.70 -10.20 5.61
C LEU A 163 22.03 -10.12 4.88
N TYR A 164 22.62 -11.26 4.54
CA TYR A 164 23.91 -11.36 3.85
C TYR A 164 23.85 -12.40 2.73
N ASN A 165 24.79 -12.30 1.81
CA ASN A 165 25.07 -13.31 0.79
C ASN A 165 26.56 -13.64 0.83
N LYS A 166 26.92 -14.86 0.50
CA LYS A 166 28.30 -15.31 0.42
C LYS A 166 28.71 -15.38 -1.04
N VAL A 167 29.55 -14.48 -1.47
CA VAL A 167 30.02 -14.35 -2.86
C VAL A 167 31.51 -14.64 -2.96
N TYR A 168 31.95 -15.15 -4.10
CA TYR A 168 33.36 -15.35 -4.40
C TYR A 168 34.01 -14.04 -4.90
N SER A 169 35.08 -13.61 -4.27
CA SER A 169 35.76 -12.34 -4.62
C SER A 169 37.26 -12.42 -4.28
N SER A 170 38.10 -11.97 -5.19
CA SER A 170 39.57 -11.88 -5.00
C SER A 170 40.23 -13.17 -4.52
N GLY A 171 39.75 -14.33 -5.05
CA GLY A 171 40.31 -15.65 -4.73
C GLY A 171 39.78 -16.26 -3.41
N GLY A 172 38.72 -15.72 -2.82
CA GLY A 172 38.12 -16.25 -1.60
C GLY A 172 36.63 -15.94 -1.45
N TRP A 173 36.00 -16.55 -0.47
CA TRP A 173 34.59 -16.32 -0.11
C TRP A 173 34.46 -15.15 0.84
N VAL A 174 33.56 -14.21 0.54
CA VAL A 174 33.28 -13.05 1.39
C VAL A 174 31.78 -12.95 1.68
N MET A 175 31.45 -12.53 2.90
CA MET A 175 30.06 -12.18 3.26
C MET A 175 29.77 -10.74 2.84
N GLN A 176 28.76 -10.58 2.00
CA GLN A 176 28.31 -9.29 1.53
C GLN A 176 26.91 -8.99 2.08
N LYS A 177 26.72 -7.77 2.62
CA LYS A 177 25.40 -7.35 3.11
C LYS A 177 24.39 -7.31 1.96
N PHE A 178 23.23 -7.91 2.20
CA PHE A 178 22.12 -7.94 1.24
C PHE A 178 21.20 -6.72 1.42
N THR A 179 21.62 -5.58 0.95
CA THR A 179 20.93 -4.29 1.12
C THR A 179 19.63 -4.17 0.31
N LYS A 180 19.44 -5.03 -0.68
CA LYS A 180 18.24 -5.02 -1.55
C LYS A 180 17.09 -5.88 -1.03
N ASN A 181 17.31 -6.67 0.02
CA ASN A 181 16.22 -7.36 0.70
C ASN A 181 15.53 -6.39 1.66
N GLU A 182 14.42 -5.82 1.23
CA GLU A 182 13.63 -4.87 2.03
C GLU A 182 12.50 -5.58 2.80
N VAL A 183 12.35 -6.90 2.66
CA VAL A 183 11.34 -7.69 3.39
C VAL A 183 11.48 -7.53 4.90
N PRO A 184 12.71 -7.54 5.49
CA PRO A 184 12.89 -7.26 6.92
C PRO A 184 12.38 -5.89 7.35
N SER A 185 12.62 -4.85 6.55
CA SER A 185 12.17 -3.49 6.85
C SER A 185 10.64 -3.40 6.86
N ARG A 186 9.96 -4.10 5.95
CA ARG A 186 8.50 -4.14 5.93
C ARG A 186 7.89 -4.67 7.23
N GLU A 187 8.55 -5.64 7.87
CA GLU A 187 8.07 -6.26 9.11
C GLU A 187 8.53 -5.53 10.37
N ALA A 188 9.72 -4.93 10.32
CA ALA A 188 10.33 -4.25 11.47
C ALA A 188 9.99 -2.76 11.53
N ASP A 189 9.86 -2.10 10.38
CA ASP A 189 9.65 -0.66 10.33
C ASP A 189 8.16 -0.32 10.49
N THR A 190 7.90 0.72 11.28
CA THR A 190 6.55 1.26 11.43
C THR A 190 6.49 2.63 10.78
N ASN A 191 5.72 2.74 9.71
CA ASN A 191 5.44 4.02 9.06
C ASN A 191 3.93 4.29 9.08
N LYS A 192 3.45 4.73 10.26
CA LYS A 192 2.03 5.00 10.51
C LYS A 192 1.74 6.48 10.48
N GLN A 193 0.88 6.88 9.57
CA GLN A 193 0.32 8.22 9.53
C GLN A 193 -1.10 8.20 10.11
N ARG A 194 -1.36 9.09 11.05
CA ARG A 194 -2.69 9.30 11.61
C ARG A 194 -3.11 10.74 11.38
N SER A 195 -4.34 10.94 10.95
CA SER A 195 -4.90 12.28 10.79
C SER A 195 -6.35 12.35 11.24
N VAL A 196 -6.69 13.48 11.85
CA VAL A 196 -8.05 13.86 12.17
C VAL A 196 -8.38 15.10 11.35
N VAL A 197 -9.47 15.03 10.61
CA VAL A 197 -9.96 16.16 9.84
C VAL A 197 -11.37 16.47 10.32
N THR A 198 -11.60 17.71 10.76
CA THR A 198 -12.92 18.20 11.14
C THR A 198 -13.26 19.42 10.31
N SER A 199 -14.51 19.54 9.90
CA SER A 199 -15.01 20.75 9.26
C SER A 199 -16.40 21.11 9.77
N ALA A 200 -16.65 22.40 9.89
CA ALA A 200 -17.94 22.97 10.25
C ALA A 200 -18.28 24.08 9.24
N ASN A 201 -19.42 23.94 8.61
CA ASN A 201 -19.93 24.92 7.67
C ASN A 201 -21.29 25.42 8.16
N PHE A 202 -21.42 26.71 8.27
CA PHE A 202 -22.68 27.38 8.62
C PHE A 202 -23.00 28.38 7.52
N SER A 203 -24.21 28.34 6.98
CA SER A 203 -24.70 29.36 6.08
C SER A 203 -26.07 29.82 6.50
N LEU A 204 -26.25 31.14 6.56
CA LEU A 204 -27.51 31.81 6.85
C LEU A 204 -28.03 32.40 5.55
N GLU A 205 -29.22 32.01 5.14
CA GLU A 205 -29.91 32.55 3.96
C GLU A 205 -31.11 33.37 4.45
N ALA A 206 -31.15 34.65 4.06
CA ALA A 206 -32.26 35.56 4.37
C ALA A 206 -32.89 36.07 3.08
N LYS A 207 -34.14 35.72 2.82
CA LYS A 207 -34.92 36.22 1.71
C LYS A 207 -35.55 37.57 2.12
N ILE A 208 -34.92 38.70 1.77
CA ILE A 208 -35.32 40.04 2.19
C ILE A 208 -36.49 40.56 1.34
N ILE A 209 -36.39 40.39 0.05
CA ILE A 209 -37.45 40.69 -0.94
C ILE A 209 -37.49 39.59 -2.01
N ASP A 210 -38.58 39.49 -2.77
CA ASP A 210 -38.65 38.52 -3.84
C ASP A 210 -37.58 38.79 -4.92
N GLY A 211 -36.76 37.74 -5.19
CA GLY A 211 -35.66 37.80 -6.13
C GLY A 211 -34.30 38.19 -5.56
N LEU A 212 -34.18 38.61 -4.27
CA LEU A 212 -32.93 38.89 -3.58
C LEU A 212 -32.75 37.92 -2.40
N LYS A 213 -31.62 37.23 -2.45
CA LYS A 213 -31.17 36.31 -1.38
C LYS A 213 -29.85 36.76 -0.79
#